data_87d3a58540d1cca9bac650c16c574fe1
#
_entry.id   87d3a58540d1cca9bac650c16c574fe1
#
_cell.length_a   1.000
_cell.length_b   1.000
_cell.length_c   1.000
_cell.angle_alpha   90.00
_cell.angle_beta   90.00
_cell.angle_gamma   90.00
#
_symmetry.space_group_name_H-M   'P 1'
#
loop_
_entity.id
_entity.type
_entity.pdbx_description
1 polymer ?
#
loop_
_entity_poly.entity_id
_entity_poly.type
_entity_poly.pdbx_seq_one_letter_code
_entity_poly.pdbx_strand_id
1 'polypeptide(L)'
;MDNHPNKRYLLAIDNGTQSVRALLFDLQGNLLGKGKVELQAYYSTQPGWAEQDPEYYWAKLGEACQQVWQQTGIDRSQIAGVSLTTQRGTVINVDAEGKALRPAILWLDQRQSEVEGGIKGPWGWLFKLVGAQGTVDYFRAQAEANWIAQHQPEVWAATDKFLLLSGFLTHRLCGRFVDSVGCCVGYLPFDFKRLKWAAPSDWKWQALAVRPEQLPTLHKPGETLGYITAEAARHTGIPEGLPLIAAGADKACEVVGSGVVDVSTVCLSYGTTATITSTRSRYLEIVPLIPPYPSAVPDQFNCEVMIYRGYWMVSWFKNEFGLREMQQAKEQGIEPEQLFDALVDAVPPGSMGLMLQPYWSPGIREPGVEAKGAMIGFGDVHTRAHIYRAILEGLAYALRQGMENIERRSKVSIKRLRVAGGGSQSDAAMQLTANIFGLPAERPHVYEASGLGAAICCAVGLGLHADFPSAIAAMTRVGAVFMPQPEAQKIYEQLYKDVYLRMYRQLKPLYQSIRKITGYPA
;
A
#
# COMPACT_ATOMS: atom_id res chain seq x y z
N MET A 1 20.45 -2.46 29.86
CA MET A 1 20.69 -2.70 28.41
C MET A 1 21.44 -4.03 28.32
N ASP A 2 20.70 -5.13 28.24
CA ASP A 2 21.31 -6.45 28.03
C ASP A 2 21.76 -6.53 26.56
N ASN A 3 23.03 -6.21 26.34
CA ASN A 3 23.71 -6.44 25.08
C ASN A 3 23.85 -7.96 24.92
N HIS A 4 22.87 -8.60 24.26
CA HIS A 4 22.97 -10.02 23.94
C HIS A 4 23.91 -10.21 22.72
N PRO A 5 25.16 -10.63 22.90
CA PRO A 5 26.15 -10.72 21.82
C PRO A 5 25.81 -11.75 20.72
N ASN A 6 24.75 -12.52 20.92
CA ASN A 6 24.32 -13.59 20.00
C ASN A 6 23.09 -13.26 19.14
N LYS A 7 22.45 -12.10 19.29
CA LYS A 7 21.27 -11.72 18.51
C LYS A 7 21.69 -11.10 17.17
N ARG A 8 21.41 -11.77 16.06
CA ARG A 8 21.92 -11.43 14.73
C ARG A 8 20.87 -11.21 13.66
N TYR A 9 19.61 -11.62 13.95
CA TYR A 9 18.56 -11.67 12.92
C TYR A 9 17.30 -10.95 13.36
N LEU A 10 16.59 -10.43 12.39
CA LEU A 10 15.28 -9.79 12.53
C LEU A 10 14.27 -10.56 11.69
N LEU A 11 13.13 -10.88 12.27
CA LEU A 11 12.01 -11.49 11.56
C LEU A 11 10.99 -10.40 11.24
N ALA A 12 10.72 -10.18 9.96
CA ALA A 12 9.63 -9.34 9.50
C ALA A 12 8.54 -10.20 8.86
N ILE A 13 7.29 -9.95 9.25
CA ILE A 13 6.11 -10.58 8.67
C ILE A 13 5.42 -9.54 7.81
N ASP A 14 5.21 -9.84 6.52
CA ASP A 14 4.50 -8.99 5.56
C ASP A 14 3.23 -9.70 5.08
N ASN A 15 2.07 -9.26 5.58
CA ASN A 15 0.77 -9.78 5.18
C ASN A 15 0.11 -8.87 4.16
N GLY A 16 0.47 -9.04 2.90
CA GLY A 16 -0.15 -8.35 1.78
C GLY A 16 -1.50 -8.93 1.36
N THR A 17 -2.06 -8.41 0.27
CA THR A 17 -3.35 -8.87 -0.27
C THR A 17 -3.26 -10.23 -0.95
N GLN A 18 -2.17 -10.52 -1.65
CA GLN A 18 -2.01 -11.72 -2.49
C GLN A 18 -1.08 -12.77 -1.87
N SER A 19 -0.33 -12.43 -0.84
CA SER A 19 0.58 -13.36 -0.16
C SER A 19 0.93 -12.89 1.25
N VAL A 20 1.22 -13.86 2.12
CA VAL A 20 1.91 -13.64 3.39
C VAL A 20 3.37 -14.04 3.22
N ARG A 21 4.27 -13.23 3.74
CA ARG A 21 5.71 -13.49 3.73
C ARG A 21 6.27 -13.42 5.14
N ALA A 22 7.10 -14.39 5.48
CA ALA A 22 8.00 -14.33 6.63
C ALA A 22 9.41 -14.12 6.09
N LEU A 23 10.07 -13.06 6.51
CA LEU A 23 11.30 -12.55 5.93
C LEU A 23 12.36 -12.43 7.03
N LEU A 24 13.47 -13.11 6.84
CA LEU A 24 14.58 -13.10 7.78
C LEU A 24 15.69 -12.19 7.25
N PHE A 25 16.01 -11.17 8.02
CA PHE A 25 17.08 -10.22 7.70
C PHE A 25 18.23 -10.29 8.70
N ASP A 26 19.45 -10.01 8.21
CA ASP A 26 20.56 -9.63 9.10
C ASP A 26 20.49 -8.13 9.48
N LEU A 27 21.40 -7.69 10.33
CA LEU A 27 21.46 -6.30 10.80
C LEU A 27 21.96 -5.31 9.73
N GLN A 28 22.40 -5.79 8.58
CA GLN A 28 22.79 -5.03 7.39
C GLN A 28 21.66 -4.97 6.34
N GLY A 29 20.48 -5.55 6.64
CA GLY A 29 19.33 -5.56 5.75
C GLY A 29 19.44 -6.55 4.58
N ASN A 30 20.34 -7.52 4.66
CA ASN A 30 20.37 -8.61 3.69
C ASN A 30 19.25 -9.60 3.99
N LEU A 31 18.50 -9.97 2.96
CA LEU A 31 17.49 -11.02 3.06
C LEU A 31 18.16 -12.39 3.08
N LEU A 32 18.08 -13.09 4.19
CA LEU A 32 18.71 -14.40 4.40
C LEU A 32 17.77 -15.57 4.10
N GLY A 33 16.46 -15.35 4.23
CA GLY A 33 15.46 -16.35 3.93
C GLY A 33 14.07 -15.76 3.80
N LYS A 34 13.21 -16.44 3.03
CA LYS A 34 11.85 -16.03 2.73
C LYS A 34 10.91 -17.22 2.69
N GLY A 35 9.97 -17.28 3.63
CA GLY A 35 8.77 -18.09 3.47
C GLY A 35 7.68 -17.28 2.81
N LYS A 36 7.13 -17.74 1.69
CA LYS A 36 6.05 -17.06 0.96
C LYS A 36 4.89 -18.01 0.73
N VAL A 37 3.72 -17.60 1.17
CA VAL A 37 2.46 -18.33 0.98
C VAL A 37 1.51 -17.46 0.19
N GLU A 38 1.08 -17.94 -0.97
CA GLU A 38 0.08 -17.27 -1.78
C GLU A 38 -1.28 -17.31 -1.08
N LEU A 39 -2.02 -16.20 -1.19
CA LEU A 39 -3.36 -16.08 -0.65
C LEU A 39 -4.40 -16.09 -1.77
N GLN A 40 -5.52 -16.76 -1.52
CA GLN A 40 -6.76 -16.38 -2.16
C GLN A 40 -7.15 -15.01 -1.57
N ALA A 41 -6.96 -13.95 -2.36
CA ALA A 41 -7.01 -12.59 -1.86
C ALA A 41 -8.33 -12.28 -1.11
N TYR A 42 -9.44 -12.71 -1.68
CA TYR A 42 -10.80 -12.58 -1.10
C TYR A 42 -11.77 -13.52 -1.80
N TYR A 43 -12.92 -13.72 -1.18
CA TYR A 43 -14.11 -14.25 -1.83
C TYR A 43 -15.20 -13.16 -1.87
N SER A 44 -16.12 -13.31 -2.80
CA SER A 44 -17.22 -12.37 -3.01
C SER A 44 -18.54 -13.10 -2.97
N THR A 45 -19.41 -12.73 -2.03
CA THR A 45 -20.77 -13.28 -1.91
C THR A 45 -21.80 -12.43 -2.66
N GLN A 46 -21.44 -11.18 -2.96
CA GLN A 46 -22.23 -10.24 -3.77
C GLN A 46 -21.30 -9.38 -4.63
N PRO A 47 -21.75 -8.86 -5.77
CA PRO A 47 -20.95 -7.96 -6.59
C PRO A 47 -20.40 -6.78 -5.79
N GLY A 48 -19.10 -6.53 -5.90
CA GLY A 48 -18.41 -5.46 -5.18
C GLY A 48 -18.01 -5.77 -3.74
N TRP A 49 -18.42 -6.92 -3.18
CA TRP A 49 -17.97 -7.33 -1.86
C TRP A 49 -16.64 -8.06 -1.91
N ALA A 50 -15.80 -7.79 -0.92
CA ALA A 50 -14.51 -8.45 -0.77
C ALA A 50 -14.28 -8.83 0.70
N GLU A 51 -14.38 -10.11 0.99
CA GLU A 51 -14.29 -10.66 2.35
C GLU A 51 -13.23 -11.77 2.42
N GLN A 52 -12.68 -11.97 3.62
CA GLN A 52 -11.80 -13.10 3.91
C GLN A 52 -11.94 -13.52 5.37
N ASP A 53 -11.75 -14.80 5.64
CA ASP A 53 -11.70 -15.32 7.00
C ASP A 53 -10.45 -14.79 7.73
N PRO A 54 -10.58 -14.11 8.90
CA PRO A 54 -9.43 -13.67 9.69
C PRO A 54 -8.51 -14.81 10.12
N GLU A 55 -9.05 -16.00 10.40
CA GLU A 55 -8.25 -17.18 10.78
C GLU A 55 -7.43 -17.71 9.60
N TYR A 56 -7.87 -17.50 8.38
CA TYR A 56 -7.11 -17.83 7.19
C TYR A 56 -5.77 -17.05 7.14
N TYR A 57 -5.79 -15.74 7.46
CA TYR A 57 -4.56 -14.95 7.54
C TYR A 57 -3.61 -15.47 8.62
N TRP A 58 -4.16 -15.84 9.80
CA TRP A 58 -3.37 -16.39 10.89
C TRP A 58 -2.73 -17.73 10.52
N ALA A 59 -3.50 -18.65 9.92
CA ALA A 59 -3.00 -19.93 9.44
C ALA A 59 -1.87 -19.75 8.41
N LYS A 60 -2.07 -18.86 7.41
CA LYS A 60 -1.07 -18.60 6.35
C LYS A 60 0.18 -17.90 6.87
N LEU A 61 0.07 -17.08 7.91
CA LEU A 61 1.21 -16.52 8.61
C LEU A 61 2.06 -17.63 9.27
N GLY A 62 1.42 -18.57 9.95
CA GLY A 62 2.10 -19.74 10.51
C GLY A 62 2.83 -20.56 9.44
N GLU A 63 2.17 -20.85 8.32
CA GLU A 63 2.78 -21.56 7.18
C GLU A 63 4.02 -20.82 6.63
N ALA A 64 3.94 -19.50 6.45
CA ALA A 64 5.07 -18.70 5.96
C ALA A 64 6.25 -18.74 6.94
N CYS A 65 5.99 -18.67 8.25
CA CYS A 65 7.02 -18.81 9.25
C CYS A 65 7.67 -20.21 9.20
N GLN A 66 6.89 -21.28 9.04
CA GLN A 66 7.45 -22.62 8.92
C GLN A 66 8.35 -22.77 7.69
N GLN A 67 7.96 -22.19 6.55
CA GLN A 67 8.77 -22.21 5.34
C GLN A 67 10.14 -21.52 5.53
N VAL A 68 10.19 -20.35 6.20
CA VAL A 68 11.46 -19.65 6.42
C VAL A 68 12.39 -20.44 7.35
N TRP A 69 11.83 -21.14 8.35
CA TRP A 69 12.62 -22.00 9.23
C TRP A 69 13.21 -23.20 8.48
N GLN A 70 12.41 -23.84 7.63
CA GLN A 70 12.87 -24.98 6.81
C GLN A 70 13.94 -24.55 5.79
N GLN A 71 13.77 -23.39 5.17
CA GLN A 71 14.69 -22.87 4.16
C GLN A 71 16.04 -22.48 4.76
N THR A 72 16.05 -21.82 5.91
CA THR A 72 17.28 -21.22 6.46
C THR A 72 18.01 -22.13 7.43
N GLY A 73 17.31 -22.99 8.15
CA GLY A 73 17.89 -23.84 9.19
C GLY A 73 18.59 -23.08 10.32
N ILE A 74 18.31 -21.78 10.49
CA ILE A 74 18.99 -20.95 11.48
C ILE A 74 18.65 -21.35 12.91
N ASP A 75 19.55 -21.08 13.83
CA ASP A 75 19.26 -21.10 15.25
C ASP A 75 18.33 -19.94 15.61
N ARG A 76 17.04 -20.23 15.83
CA ARG A 76 16.00 -19.26 16.16
C ARG A 76 16.27 -18.49 17.45
N SER A 77 17.14 -19.00 18.33
CA SER A 77 17.58 -18.27 19.52
C SER A 77 18.35 -16.98 19.17
N GLN A 78 18.89 -16.88 17.96
CA GLN A 78 19.62 -15.69 17.47
C GLN A 78 18.70 -14.60 16.90
N ILE A 79 17.37 -14.81 16.86
CA ILE A 79 16.43 -13.77 16.45
C ILE A 79 16.33 -12.75 17.59
N ALA A 80 16.52 -11.47 17.24
CA ALA A 80 16.47 -10.36 18.20
C ALA A 80 15.02 -9.92 18.50
N GLY A 81 14.17 -9.90 17.48
CA GLY A 81 12.77 -9.53 17.61
C GLY A 81 11.99 -9.72 16.33
N VAL A 82 10.70 -9.40 16.42
CA VAL A 82 9.72 -9.58 15.35
C VAL A 82 9.02 -8.26 15.08
N SER A 83 8.69 -8.02 13.82
CA SER A 83 7.80 -6.92 13.41
C SER A 83 6.79 -7.42 12.38
N LEU A 84 5.63 -6.75 12.34
CA LEU A 84 4.53 -7.07 11.44
C LEU A 84 4.17 -5.85 10.60
N THR A 85 4.04 -6.04 9.30
CA THR A 85 3.42 -5.09 8.39
C THR A 85 2.28 -5.77 7.64
N THR A 86 1.21 -5.03 7.34
CA THR A 86 0.01 -5.58 6.70
C THR A 86 -0.54 -4.65 5.62
N GLN A 87 -1.35 -5.22 4.72
CA GLN A 87 -2.22 -4.42 3.85
C GLN A 87 -3.08 -3.47 4.68
N ARG A 88 -3.42 -2.30 4.12
CA ARG A 88 -4.18 -1.22 4.77
C ARG A 88 -5.69 -1.46 4.67
N GLY A 89 -6.46 -0.88 5.60
CA GLY A 89 -7.91 -0.75 5.48
C GLY A 89 -8.71 -2.06 5.48
N THR A 90 -8.13 -3.16 5.97
CA THR A 90 -8.86 -4.41 6.20
C THR A 90 -9.30 -4.44 7.65
N VAL A 91 -10.61 -4.55 7.89
CA VAL A 91 -11.22 -4.42 9.22
C VAL A 91 -11.80 -5.73 9.73
N ILE A 92 -11.71 -5.96 11.03
CA ILE A 92 -12.11 -7.20 11.72
C ILE A 92 -12.83 -6.86 13.02
N ASN A 93 -14.01 -7.44 13.22
CA ASN A 93 -14.76 -7.37 14.47
C ASN A 93 -14.44 -8.58 15.32
N VAL A 94 -14.06 -8.36 16.57
CA VAL A 94 -13.76 -9.45 17.52
C VAL A 94 -14.51 -9.29 18.84
N ASP A 95 -14.72 -10.42 19.53
CA ASP A 95 -15.21 -10.44 20.91
C ASP A 95 -14.09 -10.10 21.92
N ALA A 96 -14.40 -10.18 23.21
CA ALA A 96 -13.47 -9.87 24.29
C ALA A 96 -12.25 -10.82 24.35
N GLU A 97 -12.38 -12.02 23.84
CA GLU A 97 -11.33 -13.04 23.73
C GLU A 97 -10.51 -12.90 22.44
N GLY A 98 -10.87 -11.98 21.54
CA GLY A 98 -10.18 -11.75 20.27
C GLY A 98 -10.60 -12.70 19.15
N LYS A 99 -11.71 -13.43 19.31
CA LYS A 99 -12.28 -14.29 18.28
C LYS A 99 -13.05 -13.45 17.27
N ALA A 100 -12.82 -13.69 16.00
CA ALA A 100 -13.53 -12.99 14.94
C ALA A 100 -15.03 -13.34 14.93
N LEU A 101 -15.88 -12.32 14.83
CA LEU A 101 -17.34 -12.45 14.84
C LEU A 101 -17.94 -12.56 13.43
N ARG A 102 -17.18 -12.19 12.42
CA ARG A 102 -17.54 -12.22 11.01
C ARG A 102 -16.28 -12.24 10.14
N PRO A 103 -16.42 -12.54 8.82
CA PRO A 103 -15.32 -12.35 7.89
C PRO A 103 -14.82 -10.90 7.88
N ALA A 104 -13.52 -10.71 7.70
CA ALA A 104 -12.91 -9.40 7.49
C ALA A 104 -13.49 -8.72 6.24
N ILE A 105 -13.68 -7.41 6.29
CA ILE A 105 -13.95 -6.60 5.10
C ILE A 105 -12.62 -6.04 4.61
N LEU A 106 -12.28 -6.30 3.35
CA LEU A 106 -11.02 -5.85 2.77
C LEU A 106 -11.12 -4.44 2.20
N TRP A 107 -9.99 -3.79 2.05
CA TRP A 107 -9.85 -2.45 1.44
C TRP A 107 -10.38 -2.34 -0.01
N LEU A 108 -10.58 -3.47 -0.69
CA LEU A 108 -11.15 -3.57 -2.06
C LEU A 108 -12.68 -3.56 -2.07
N ASP A 109 -13.30 -3.71 -0.92
CA ASP A 109 -14.75 -3.78 -0.77
C ASP A 109 -15.41 -2.47 -1.18
N GLN A 110 -16.54 -2.56 -1.87
CA GLN A 110 -17.25 -1.40 -2.42
C GLN A 110 -18.62 -1.17 -1.76
N ARG A 111 -18.95 -1.95 -0.70
CA ARG A 111 -20.21 -1.76 0.02
C ARG A 111 -20.25 -0.39 0.70
N GLN A 112 -21.42 0.20 0.74
CA GLN A 112 -21.63 1.51 1.34
C GLN A 112 -22.78 1.46 2.35
N SER A 113 -22.63 2.22 3.43
CA SER A 113 -23.70 2.45 4.38
C SER A 113 -24.64 3.56 3.89
N GLU A 114 -25.88 3.51 4.31
CA GLU A 114 -26.81 4.63 4.13
C GLU A 114 -26.42 5.80 5.02
N VAL A 115 -26.43 7.01 4.44
CA VAL A 115 -26.07 8.23 5.16
C VAL A 115 -27.33 9.01 5.50
N GLU A 116 -27.84 8.80 6.70
CA GLU A 116 -28.98 9.55 7.21
C GLU A 116 -28.55 10.74 8.07
N GLY A 117 -29.23 11.87 7.90
CA GLY A 117 -28.98 13.09 8.65
C GLY A 117 -27.57 13.65 8.46
N GLY A 118 -27.29 14.83 9.00
CA GLY A 118 -25.99 15.49 8.96
C GLY A 118 -25.27 15.42 10.31
N ILE A 119 -23.96 15.77 10.30
CA ILE A 119 -23.21 16.02 11.53
C ILE A 119 -23.87 17.19 12.29
N LYS A 120 -24.12 17.01 13.59
CA LYS A 120 -24.81 17.99 14.44
C LYS A 120 -23.84 19.00 15.05
N GLY A 121 -24.40 20.11 15.54
CA GLY A 121 -23.67 21.13 16.29
C GLY A 121 -22.69 21.94 15.43
N PRO A 122 -21.61 22.51 16.04
CA PRO A 122 -20.69 23.44 15.38
C PRO A 122 -20.00 22.84 14.14
N TRP A 123 -19.68 21.55 14.15
CA TRP A 123 -19.08 20.85 13.04
C TRP A 123 -20.00 20.79 11.81
N GLY A 124 -21.27 20.50 12.00
CA GLY A 124 -22.23 20.44 10.90
C GLY A 124 -22.44 21.80 10.23
N TRP A 125 -22.46 22.88 11.03
CA TRP A 125 -22.50 24.24 10.51
C TRP A 125 -21.22 24.58 9.73
N LEU A 126 -20.04 24.26 10.27
CA LEU A 126 -18.76 24.48 9.61
C LEU A 126 -18.68 23.77 8.26
N PHE A 127 -19.08 22.50 8.18
CA PHE A 127 -19.03 21.71 6.92
C PHE A 127 -19.96 22.30 5.86
N LYS A 128 -21.12 22.82 6.23
CA LYS A 128 -22.01 23.53 5.30
C LYS A 128 -21.36 24.81 4.80
N LEU A 129 -20.74 25.60 5.70
CA LEU A 129 -20.10 26.86 5.34
C LEU A 129 -18.94 26.67 4.35
N VAL A 130 -18.09 25.67 4.57
CA VAL A 130 -16.91 25.41 3.72
C VAL A 130 -17.21 24.47 2.55
N GLY A 131 -18.46 24.03 2.35
CA GLY A 131 -18.85 23.12 1.26
C GLY A 131 -18.26 21.71 1.37
N ALA A 132 -17.93 21.25 2.58
CA ALA A 132 -17.30 19.93 2.81
C ALA A 132 -18.30 18.80 3.09
N GLN A 133 -19.62 19.09 3.11
CA GLN A 133 -20.66 18.11 3.45
C GLN A 133 -20.55 16.83 2.62
N GLY A 134 -20.42 16.93 1.29
CA GLY A 134 -20.32 15.76 0.41
C GLY A 134 -19.08 14.89 0.69
N THR A 135 -17.96 15.49 1.14
CA THR A 135 -16.77 14.72 1.55
C THR A 135 -17.01 13.97 2.86
N VAL A 136 -17.72 14.61 3.80
CA VAL A 136 -18.10 13.98 5.07
C VAL A 136 -19.10 12.85 4.86
N ASP A 137 -20.10 13.05 4.00
CA ASP A 137 -21.08 12.03 3.67
C ASP A 137 -20.44 10.85 2.93
N TYR A 138 -19.51 11.12 2.02
CA TYR A 138 -18.69 10.07 1.40
C TYR A 138 -17.89 9.27 2.44
N PHE A 139 -17.22 9.95 3.39
CA PHE A 139 -16.50 9.30 4.48
C PHE A 139 -17.42 8.40 5.32
N ARG A 140 -18.64 8.87 5.61
CA ARG A 140 -19.64 8.10 6.37
C ARG A 140 -20.14 6.88 5.60
N ALA A 141 -20.39 7.06 4.30
CA ALA A 141 -20.88 5.99 3.42
C ALA A 141 -19.86 4.86 3.25
N GLN A 142 -18.58 5.22 3.15
CA GLN A 142 -17.50 4.26 2.93
C GLN A 142 -17.04 3.55 4.22
N ALA A 143 -17.49 4.01 5.40
CA ALA A 143 -17.03 3.44 6.67
C ALA A 143 -17.65 2.05 6.91
N GLU A 144 -16.81 1.03 6.92
CA GLU A 144 -17.20 -0.38 7.14
C GLU A 144 -17.93 -0.56 8.47
N ALA A 145 -17.52 0.16 9.52
CA ALA A 145 -18.17 0.15 10.83
C ALA A 145 -19.64 0.57 10.76
N ASN A 146 -19.94 1.60 9.94
CA ASN A 146 -21.32 2.07 9.75
C ASN A 146 -22.17 1.02 9.04
N TRP A 147 -21.63 0.42 7.98
CA TRP A 147 -22.32 -0.63 7.25
C TRP A 147 -22.61 -1.83 8.15
N ILE A 148 -21.62 -2.29 8.95
CA ILE A 148 -21.81 -3.43 9.87
C ILE A 148 -22.89 -3.08 10.92
N ALA A 149 -22.84 -1.88 11.50
CA ALA A 149 -23.80 -1.45 12.48
C ALA A 149 -25.24 -1.40 11.92
N GLN A 150 -25.42 -1.04 10.64
CA GLN A 150 -26.73 -0.95 9.97
C GLN A 150 -27.27 -2.32 9.54
N HIS A 151 -26.41 -3.17 8.95
CA HIS A 151 -26.84 -4.41 8.30
C HIS A 151 -26.61 -5.67 9.13
N GLN A 152 -25.74 -5.58 10.15
CA GLN A 152 -25.40 -6.68 11.06
C GLN A 152 -25.39 -6.20 12.52
N PRO A 153 -26.52 -5.63 13.03
CA PRO A 153 -26.56 -5.01 14.36
C PRO A 153 -26.20 -5.97 15.50
N GLU A 154 -26.49 -7.26 15.35
CA GLU A 154 -26.15 -8.28 16.34
C GLU A 154 -24.61 -8.47 16.42
N VAL A 155 -23.93 -8.52 15.26
CA VAL A 155 -22.47 -8.58 15.20
C VAL A 155 -21.88 -7.32 15.81
N TRP A 156 -22.44 -6.14 15.48
CA TRP A 156 -21.96 -4.88 16.01
C TRP A 156 -22.13 -4.78 17.52
N ALA A 157 -23.25 -5.23 18.04
CA ALA A 157 -23.52 -5.27 19.49
C ALA A 157 -22.57 -6.21 20.24
N ALA A 158 -22.20 -7.33 19.64
CA ALA A 158 -21.26 -8.31 20.19
C ALA A 158 -19.78 -7.89 20.04
N THR A 159 -19.48 -6.85 19.24
CA THR A 159 -18.12 -6.40 18.97
C THR A 159 -17.50 -5.71 20.20
N ASP A 160 -16.51 -6.36 20.81
CA ASP A 160 -15.67 -5.75 21.85
C ASP A 160 -14.59 -4.86 21.24
N LYS A 161 -13.90 -5.36 20.20
CA LYS A 161 -12.90 -4.56 19.46
C LYS A 161 -13.16 -4.56 17.97
N PHE A 162 -12.95 -3.38 17.38
CA PHE A 162 -12.92 -3.14 15.94
C PHE A 162 -11.49 -2.87 15.51
N LEU A 163 -10.88 -3.84 14.86
CA LEU A 163 -9.45 -3.89 14.60
C LEU A 163 -9.14 -3.77 13.10
N LEU A 164 -7.99 -3.20 12.78
CA LEU A 164 -7.34 -3.46 11.49
C LEU A 164 -6.71 -4.87 11.50
N LEU A 165 -6.39 -5.39 10.32
CA LEU A 165 -5.68 -6.69 10.21
C LEU A 165 -4.39 -6.71 11.02
N SER A 166 -3.66 -5.59 11.09
CA SER A 166 -2.46 -5.43 11.92
C SER A 166 -2.76 -5.63 13.40
N GLY A 167 -3.81 -5.00 13.92
CA GLY A 167 -4.24 -5.16 15.32
C GLY A 167 -4.71 -6.58 15.65
N PHE A 168 -5.43 -7.23 14.72
CA PHE A 168 -5.85 -8.62 14.87
C PHE A 168 -4.66 -9.58 14.94
N LEU A 169 -3.73 -9.49 13.98
CA LEU A 169 -2.54 -10.36 13.98
C LEU A 169 -1.59 -10.03 15.14
N THR A 170 -1.50 -8.77 15.55
CA THR A 170 -0.76 -8.38 16.77
C THR A 170 -1.36 -9.02 18.01
N HIS A 171 -2.69 -9.03 18.15
CA HIS A 171 -3.36 -9.72 19.24
C HIS A 171 -3.05 -11.22 19.24
N ARG A 172 -3.10 -11.88 18.08
CA ARG A 172 -2.74 -13.30 17.92
C ARG A 172 -1.28 -13.58 18.32
N LEU A 173 -0.37 -12.65 18.06
CA LEU A 173 1.05 -12.80 18.37
C LEU A 173 1.36 -12.54 19.85
N CYS A 174 0.76 -11.52 20.49
CA CYS A 174 1.15 -11.08 21.83
C CYS A 174 0.01 -11.04 22.86
N GLY A 175 -1.21 -11.42 22.52
CA GLY A 175 -2.36 -11.47 23.43
C GLY A 175 -2.88 -10.09 23.88
N ARG A 176 -2.50 -8.97 23.22
CA ARG A 176 -2.88 -7.62 23.60
C ARG A 176 -3.63 -6.90 22.47
N PHE A 177 -4.65 -6.14 22.83
CA PHE A 177 -5.35 -5.25 21.88
C PHE A 177 -4.59 -3.93 21.72
N VAL A 178 -3.50 -4.01 20.97
CA VAL A 178 -2.62 -2.89 20.62
C VAL A 178 -2.34 -2.88 19.13
N ASP A 179 -2.03 -1.71 18.57
CA ASP A 179 -1.64 -1.60 17.16
C ASP A 179 -0.64 -0.45 16.97
N SER A 180 -0.03 -0.37 15.80
CA SER A 180 0.85 0.72 15.44
C SER A 180 0.09 1.91 14.86
N VAL A 181 0.47 3.12 15.27
CA VAL A 181 0.05 4.36 14.60
C VAL A 181 0.30 4.30 13.09
N GLY A 182 1.43 3.72 12.68
CA GLY A 182 1.79 3.56 11.26
C GLY A 182 0.85 2.69 10.44
N CYS A 183 -0.05 1.91 11.09
CA CYS A 183 -1.06 1.08 10.44
C CYS A 183 -2.42 1.78 10.30
N CYS A 184 -2.65 2.93 10.96
CA CYS A 184 -3.95 3.61 11.01
C CYS A 184 -4.29 4.28 9.67
N VAL A 185 -4.74 3.47 8.72
CA VAL A 185 -5.24 3.91 7.40
C VAL A 185 -6.61 3.27 7.15
N GLY A 186 -7.61 4.10 6.88
CA GLY A 186 -8.99 3.65 6.66
C GLY A 186 -10.00 4.69 7.18
N TYR A 187 -11.26 4.31 7.20
CA TYR A 187 -12.36 5.14 7.71
C TYR A 187 -12.50 4.98 9.23
N LEU A 188 -11.52 5.53 9.96
CA LEU A 188 -11.36 5.42 11.40
C LEU A 188 -11.50 6.78 12.08
N PRO A 189 -11.87 6.84 13.38
CA PRO A 189 -11.88 8.08 14.14
C PRO A 189 -10.44 8.47 14.55
N PHE A 190 -9.56 8.62 13.56
CA PHE A 190 -8.15 8.92 13.74
C PHE A 190 -7.84 10.39 13.39
N ASP A 191 -7.08 11.07 14.24
CA ASP A 191 -6.54 12.40 13.99
C ASP A 191 -5.21 12.27 13.25
N PHE A 192 -5.28 12.29 11.92
CA PHE A 192 -4.10 12.17 11.06
C PHE A 192 -3.06 13.27 11.28
N LYS A 193 -3.46 14.43 11.81
CA LYS A 193 -2.52 15.52 12.08
C LYS A 193 -1.73 15.31 13.37
N ARG A 194 -2.39 14.71 14.38
CA ARG A 194 -1.78 14.44 15.69
C ARG A 194 -1.32 13.00 15.86
N LEU A 195 -1.58 12.14 14.87
CA LEU A 195 -1.20 10.73 14.84
C LEU A 195 -1.70 9.97 16.08
N LYS A 196 -2.99 10.13 16.41
CA LYS A 196 -3.67 9.47 17.55
C LYS A 196 -5.16 9.37 17.30
N TRP A 197 -5.87 8.64 18.13
CA TRP A 197 -7.33 8.66 18.11
C TRP A 197 -7.87 10.08 18.29
N ALA A 198 -8.96 10.37 17.59
CA ALA A 198 -9.59 11.68 17.60
C ALA A 198 -10.02 12.10 19.01
N ALA A 199 -9.96 13.41 19.31
CA ALA A 199 -10.43 13.93 20.58
C ALA A 199 -11.94 13.66 20.77
N PRO A 200 -12.45 13.53 22.01
CA PRO A 200 -13.87 13.21 22.26
C PRO A 200 -14.87 14.18 21.59
N SER A 201 -14.45 15.43 21.34
CA SER A 201 -15.26 16.45 20.66
C SER A 201 -15.14 16.44 19.13
N ASP A 202 -14.35 15.54 18.55
CA ASP A 202 -14.16 15.47 17.10
C ASP A 202 -15.43 14.94 16.40
N TRP A 203 -15.74 15.48 15.23
CA TRP A 203 -16.90 15.12 14.42
C TRP A 203 -16.91 13.65 13.98
N LYS A 204 -15.75 13.00 13.91
CA LYS A 204 -15.62 11.60 13.50
C LYS A 204 -16.38 10.65 14.42
N TRP A 205 -16.51 10.99 15.71
CA TRP A 205 -17.34 10.21 16.66
C TRP A 205 -18.84 10.30 16.39
N GLN A 206 -19.29 11.34 15.66
CA GLN A 206 -20.66 11.41 15.18
C GLN A 206 -20.83 10.76 13.79
N ALA A 207 -19.74 10.70 13.03
CA ALA A 207 -19.73 10.17 11.68
C ALA A 207 -19.65 8.64 11.62
N LEU A 208 -19.08 8.01 12.65
CA LEU A 208 -18.77 6.59 12.70
C LEU A 208 -19.48 5.91 13.85
N ALA A 209 -19.92 4.69 13.65
CA ALA A 209 -20.56 3.87 14.67
C ALA A 209 -19.58 3.38 15.77
N VAL A 210 -18.28 3.50 15.52
CA VAL A 210 -17.21 3.04 16.44
C VAL A 210 -17.22 3.85 17.73
N ARG A 211 -17.08 3.18 18.86
CA ARG A 211 -16.89 3.77 20.18
C ARG A 211 -15.43 3.71 20.62
N PRO A 212 -14.95 4.65 21.47
CA PRO A 212 -13.54 4.70 21.91
C PRO A 212 -13.03 3.38 22.51
N GLU A 213 -13.86 2.69 23.29
CA GLU A 213 -13.52 1.42 23.95
C GLU A 213 -13.35 0.24 22.98
N GLN A 214 -13.90 0.35 21.76
CA GLN A 214 -13.75 -0.66 20.70
C GLN A 214 -12.41 -0.55 19.97
N LEU A 215 -11.62 0.47 20.22
CA LEU A 215 -10.35 0.68 19.52
C LEU A 215 -9.16 0.17 20.33
N PRO A 216 -8.09 -0.32 19.64
CA PRO A 216 -6.87 -0.74 20.31
C PRO A 216 -6.07 0.44 20.85
N THR A 217 -5.19 0.19 21.82
CA THR A 217 -4.17 1.17 22.23
C THR A 217 -3.13 1.31 21.13
N LEU A 218 -2.76 2.56 20.80
CA LEU A 218 -1.79 2.84 19.73
C LEU A 218 -0.38 3.05 20.29
N HIS A 219 0.59 2.46 19.59
CA HIS A 219 2.02 2.62 19.81
C HIS A 219 2.67 3.27 18.58
N LYS A 220 3.75 4.03 18.79
CA LYS A 220 4.53 4.57 17.68
C LYS A 220 5.36 3.47 17.02
N PRO A 221 5.65 3.55 15.70
CA PRO A 221 6.63 2.67 15.08
C PRO A 221 7.95 2.66 15.86
N GLY A 222 8.53 1.48 16.06
CA GLY A 222 9.71 1.28 16.93
C GLY A 222 9.40 1.02 18.40
N GLU A 223 8.17 1.24 18.89
CA GLU A 223 7.81 0.87 20.27
C GLU A 223 7.45 -0.61 20.37
N THR A 224 7.63 -1.18 21.55
CA THR A 224 7.25 -2.59 21.83
C THR A 224 5.74 -2.71 22.00
N LEU A 225 5.10 -3.52 21.17
CA LEU A 225 3.67 -3.85 21.25
C LEU A 225 3.39 -4.90 22.36
N GLY A 226 4.30 -5.83 22.52
CA GLY A 226 4.21 -6.94 23.47
C GLY A 226 5.31 -7.97 23.21
N TYR A 227 5.08 -9.18 23.70
CA TYR A 227 6.00 -10.30 23.56
C TYR A 227 5.25 -11.50 22.98
N ILE A 228 5.94 -12.29 22.18
CA ILE A 228 5.38 -13.50 21.57
C ILE A 228 4.91 -14.44 22.66
N THR A 229 3.64 -14.84 22.59
CA THR A 229 3.04 -15.78 23.57
C THR A 229 3.43 -17.22 23.30
N ALA A 230 3.28 -18.10 24.28
CA ALA A 230 3.48 -19.54 24.10
C ALA A 230 2.57 -20.14 23.02
N GLU A 231 1.34 -19.63 22.86
CA GLU A 231 0.42 -20.06 21.81
C GLU A 231 0.93 -19.64 20.42
N ALA A 232 1.31 -18.39 20.27
CA ALA A 232 1.89 -17.88 19.03
C ALA A 232 3.19 -18.61 18.66
N ALA A 233 4.04 -18.91 19.66
CA ALA A 233 5.27 -19.68 19.46
C ALA A 233 5.00 -21.10 18.94
N ARG A 234 3.99 -21.78 19.47
CA ARG A 234 3.58 -23.11 18.97
C ARG A 234 3.06 -23.07 17.54
N HIS A 235 2.31 -22.02 17.18
CA HIS A 235 1.72 -21.86 15.85
C HIS A 235 2.77 -21.49 14.79
N THR A 236 3.63 -20.52 15.10
CA THR A 236 4.56 -19.91 14.13
C THR A 236 5.98 -20.50 14.18
N GLY A 237 6.36 -21.12 15.30
CA GLY A 237 7.74 -21.50 15.58
C GLY A 237 8.66 -20.32 15.94
N ILE A 238 8.12 -19.12 16.09
CA ILE A 238 8.84 -17.95 16.63
C ILE A 238 9.09 -18.20 18.13
N PRO A 239 10.30 -17.97 18.67
CA PRO A 239 10.56 -18.18 20.10
C PRO A 239 9.62 -17.37 20.99
N GLU A 240 9.08 -18.01 22.02
CA GLU A 240 8.30 -17.35 23.07
C GLU A 240 9.12 -16.24 23.75
N GLY A 241 8.45 -15.16 24.14
CA GLY A 241 9.06 -14.04 24.85
C GLY A 241 9.87 -13.08 23.98
N LEU A 242 9.97 -13.31 22.65
CA LEU A 242 10.60 -12.34 21.77
C LEU A 242 9.75 -11.04 21.70
N PRO A 243 10.39 -9.86 21.68
CA PRO A 243 9.68 -8.61 21.54
C PRO A 243 9.05 -8.49 20.14
N LEU A 244 7.78 -8.08 20.12
CA LEU A 244 7.03 -7.68 18.93
C LEU A 244 7.07 -6.15 18.84
N ILE A 245 7.71 -5.63 17.81
CA ILE A 245 7.95 -4.20 17.64
C ILE A 245 6.96 -3.62 16.61
N ALA A 246 6.39 -2.48 16.94
CA ALA A 246 5.49 -1.74 16.06
C ALA A 246 6.20 -1.30 14.77
N ALA A 247 5.62 -1.62 13.63
CA ALA A 247 6.04 -1.12 12.33
C ALA A 247 4.94 -0.20 11.73
N GLY A 248 4.83 -0.08 10.44
CA GLY A 248 3.74 0.59 9.74
C GLY A 248 2.98 -0.37 8.84
N ALA A 249 1.97 0.13 8.15
CA ALA A 249 1.33 -0.60 7.07
C ALA A 249 2.32 -0.84 5.91
N ASP A 250 1.99 -1.79 5.02
CA ASP A 250 2.85 -2.22 3.91
C ASP A 250 3.47 -1.06 3.10
N LYS A 251 2.66 -0.09 2.69
CA LYS A 251 3.14 1.09 1.96
C LYS A 251 4.03 2.02 2.78
N ALA A 252 3.76 2.15 4.08
CA ALA A 252 4.60 2.95 4.97
C ALA A 252 5.97 2.29 5.19
N CYS A 253 5.98 0.98 5.39
CA CYS A 253 7.20 0.19 5.49
C CYS A 253 7.98 0.14 4.17
N GLU A 254 7.28 0.03 3.02
CA GLU A 254 7.90 0.04 1.68
C GLU A 254 8.73 1.31 1.43
N VAL A 255 8.23 2.46 1.85
CA VAL A 255 8.97 3.74 1.75
C VAL A 255 10.28 3.69 2.54
N VAL A 256 10.23 3.22 3.77
CA VAL A 256 11.41 3.09 4.65
C VAL A 256 12.38 2.05 4.10
N GLY A 257 11.90 0.87 3.75
CA GLY A 257 12.73 -0.22 3.22
C GLY A 257 13.31 0.04 1.83
N SER A 258 12.72 0.96 1.06
CA SER A 258 13.32 1.43 -0.20
C SER A 258 14.43 2.48 0.00
N GLY A 259 14.69 2.92 1.23
CA GLY A 259 15.76 3.83 1.56
C GLY A 259 15.44 5.31 1.26
N VAL A 260 14.17 5.72 1.40
CA VAL A 260 13.79 7.14 1.32
C VAL A 260 14.14 7.81 2.64
N VAL A 261 15.17 8.66 2.61
CA VAL A 261 15.73 9.32 3.81
C VAL A 261 15.53 10.83 3.81
N ASP A 262 15.18 11.42 2.67
CA ASP A 262 15.07 12.88 2.51
C ASP A 262 13.82 13.27 1.69
N VAL A 263 13.42 14.54 1.81
CA VAL A 263 12.23 15.10 1.17
C VAL A 263 12.37 15.30 -0.35
N SER A 264 13.57 15.17 -0.91
CA SER A 264 13.82 15.27 -2.36
C SER A 264 13.85 13.91 -3.07
N THR A 265 13.67 12.83 -2.31
CA THR A 265 13.54 11.46 -2.81
C THR A 265 12.11 10.97 -2.60
N VAL A 266 11.52 10.34 -3.60
CA VAL A 266 10.18 9.73 -3.50
C VAL A 266 10.27 8.23 -3.70
N CYS A 267 9.33 7.50 -3.09
CA CYS A 267 9.09 6.09 -3.34
C CYS A 267 8.00 5.95 -4.41
N LEU A 268 8.31 5.25 -5.49
CA LEU A 268 7.34 4.69 -6.43
C LEU A 268 7.09 3.24 -6.05
N SER A 269 5.83 2.87 -5.85
CA SER A 269 5.44 1.49 -5.61
C SER A 269 4.75 0.92 -6.83
N TYR A 270 5.33 -0.12 -7.42
CA TYR A 270 4.83 -0.83 -8.59
C TYR A 270 4.14 -2.14 -8.17
N GLY A 271 3.09 -1.97 -7.36
CA GLY A 271 2.23 -3.05 -6.88
C GLY A 271 0.87 -3.08 -7.59
N THR A 272 -0.07 -3.88 -7.10
CA THR A 272 -1.47 -3.93 -7.58
C THR A 272 -2.06 -2.53 -7.72
N THR A 273 -1.87 -1.69 -6.71
CA THR A 273 -1.98 -0.23 -6.80
C THR A 273 -0.61 0.34 -7.14
N ALA A 274 -0.54 1.39 -7.94
CA ALA A 274 0.68 2.15 -8.13
C ALA A 274 0.61 3.44 -7.32
N THR A 275 1.67 3.73 -6.56
CA THR A 275 1.71 4.94 -5.74
C THR A 275 3.01 5.71 -5.91
N ILE A 276 2.94 7.01 -5.68
CA ILE A 276 4.10 7.86 -5.44
C ILE A 276 3.97 8.50 -4.07
N THR A 277 4.99 8.33 -3.25
CA THR A 277 4.98 8.73 -1.85
C THR A 277 6.22 9.54 -1.49
N SER A 278 6.02 10.68 -0.84
CA SER A 278 7.06 11.52 -0.24
C SER A 278 6.85 11.57 1.26
N THR A 279 7.91 11.31 2.05
CA THR A 279 7.84 11.36 3.51
C THR A 279 8.23 12.75 4.04
N ARG A 280 7.52 13.25 5.07
CA ARG A 280 7.70 14.59 5.63
C ARG A 280 7.44 14.63 7.12
N SER A 281 8.13 15.53 7.83
CA SER A 281 7.90 15.82 9.24
C SER A 281 6.70 16.77 9.49
N ARG A 282 6.20 17.44 8.43
CA ARG A 282 5.06 18.36 8.54
C ARG A 282 3.83 17.80 7.83
N TYR A 283 2.67 17.92 8.49
CA TYR A 283 1.39 17.59 7.88
C TYR A 283 1.15 18.42 6.61
N LEU A 284 0.87 17.76 5.51
CA LEU A 284 0.61 18.39 4.21
C LEU A 284 -0.38 17.54 3.39
N GLU A 285 -1.53 18.10 3.07
CA GLU A 285 -2.48 17.49 2.15
C GLU A 285 -2.06 17.78 0.69
N ILE A 286 -1.76 16.74 -0.07
CA ILE A 286 -1.48 16.87 -1.50
C ILE A 286 -2.79 17.10 -2.26
N VAL A 287 -3.81 16.36 -1.92
CA VAL A 287 -5.19 16.57 -2.38
C VAL A 287 -5.96 17.18 -1.22
N PRO A 288 -6.60 18.34 -1.37
CA PRO A 288 -7.35 18.98 -0.30
C PRO A 288 -8.40 18.05 0.31
N LEU A 289 -8.48 18.01 1.63
CA LEU A 289 -9.35 17.16 2.44
C LEU A 289 -9.00 15.64 2.42
N ILE A 290 -7.92 15.25 1.79
CA ILE A 290 -7.35 13.91 1.92
C ILE A 290 -6.09 14.03 2.77
N PRO A 291 -6.10 13.49 4.00
CA PRO A 291 -4.96 13.60 4.89
C PRO A 291 -3.76 12.78 4.38
N PRO A 292 -2.52 13.20 4.65
CA PRO A 292 -1.37 12.33 4.49
C PRO A 292 -1.48 11.16 5.47
N TYR A 293 -0.97 10.00 5.08
CA TYR A 293 -0.99 8.81 5.93
C TYR A 293 0.16 8.83 6.95
N PRO A 294 0.04 8.12 8.07
CA PRO A 294 1.15 7.92 8.99
C PRO A 294 2.33 7.22 8.29
N SER A 295 3.54 7.66 8.59
CA SER A 295 4.78 6.98 8.17
C SER A 295 5.14 5.84 9.12
N ALA A 296 5.99 4.92 8.68
CA ALA A 296 6.65 3.96 9.54
C ALA A 296 7.86 4.56 10.31
N VAL A 297 8.16 5.84 10.10
CA VAL A 297 9.05 6.63 10.95
C VAL A 297 8.16 7.47 11.88
N PRO A 298 8.40 7.45 13.21
CA PRO A 298 7.59 8.18 14.18
C PRO A 298 7.45 9.67 13.85
N ASP A 299 6.26 10.21 14.08
CA ASP A 299 5.93 11.63 13.92
C ASP A 299 6.14 12.20 12.50
N GLN A 300 6.17 11.30 11.49
CA GLN A 300 6.25 11.67 10.07
C GLN A 300 4.99 11.25 9.30
N PHE A 301 4.83 11.87 8.13
CA PHE A 301 3.68 11.72 7.25
C PHE A 301 4.10 11.27 5.86
N ASN A 302 3.37 10.33 5.30
CA ASN A 302 3.48 9.91 3.91
C ASN A 302 2.44 10.65 3.06
N CYS A 303 2.93 11.59 2.26
CA CYS A 303 2.14 12.29 1.26
C CYS A 303 2.07 11.41 0.01
N GLU A 304 0.93 10.79 -0.24
CA GLU A 304 0.76 9.77 -1.27
C GLU A 304 -0.21 10.22 -2.36
N VAL A 305 0.12 9.89 -3.61
CA VAL A 305 -0.82 9.90 -4.74
C VAL A 305 -0.91 8.47 -5.28
N MET A 306 -2.14 7.97 -5.42
CA MET A 306 -2.41 6.58 -5.75
C MET A 306 -3.17 6.43 -7.06
N ILE A 307 -2.79 5.39 -7.81
CA ILE A 307 -3.54 4.86 -8.95
C ILE A 307 -4.07 3.49 -8.53
N TYR A 308 -5.38 3.38 -8.29
CA TYR A 308 -6.00 2.19 -7.70
C TYR A 308 -5.77 0.91 -8.49
N ARG A 309 -5.83 0.96 -9.81
CA ARG A 309 -5.53 -0.17 -10.72
C ARG A 309 -4.19 0.04 -11.40
N GLY A 310 -3.11 0.15 -10.63
CA GLY A 310 -1.76 0.40 -11.11
C GLY A 310 -1.19 -0.78 -11.90
N TYR A 311 -0.22 -1.48 -11.36
CA TYR A 311 0.36 -2.67 -12.02
C TYR A 311 -0.60 -3.86 -12.09
N TRP A 312 -1.80 -3.75 -11.50
CA TRP A 312 -2.91 -4.64 -11.84
C TRP A 312 -3.18 -4.66 -13.36
N MET A 313 -3.02 -3.54 -14.07
CA MET A 313 -3.17 -3.48 -15.53
C MET A 313 -2.11 -4.31 -16.27
N VAL A 314 -0.92 -4.44 -15.70
CA VAL A 314 0.12 -5.35 -16.22
C VAL A 314 -0.35 -6.80 -16.08
N SER A 315 -0.88 -7.17 -14.93
CA SER A 315 -1.46 -8.51 -14.72
C SER A 315 -2.68 -8.76 -15.61
N TRP A 316 -3.55 -7.77 -15.76
CA TRP A 316 -4.67 -7.83 -16.69
C TRP A 316 -4.20 -8.07 -18.13
N PHE A 317 -3.20 -7.32 -18.60
CA PHE A 317 -2.65 -7.53 -19.93
C PHE A 317 -2.05 -8.92 -20.10
N LYS A 318 -1.31 -9.43 -19.11
CA LYS A 318 -0.74 -10.78 -19.14
C LYS A 318 -1.84 -11.84 -19.26
N ASN A 319 -2.94 -11.69 -18.53
CA ASN A 319 -4.04 -12.65 -18.55
C ASN A 319 -4.85 -12.61 -19.85
N GLU A 320 -5.13 -11.41 -20.37
CA GLU A 320 -5.99 -11.25 -21.55
C GLU A 320 -5.24 -11.38 -22.88
N PHE A 321 -3.97 -10.96 -22.93
CA PHE A 321 -3.19 -10.86 -24.17
C PHE A 321 -1.84 -11.56 -24.14
N GLY A 322 -1.38 -12.03 -22.98
CA GLY A 322 -0.03 -12.54 -22.75
C GLY A 322 0.08 -14.07 -22.66
N LEU A 323 -0.95 -14.83 -23.03
CA LEU A 323 -0.95 -16.29 -22.89
C LEU A 323 0.25 -16.95 -23.59
N ARG A 324 0.65 -16.44 -24.75
CA ARG A 324 1.81 -16.93 -25.51
C ARG A 324 3.10 -16.81 -24.71
N GLU A 325 3.37 -15.65 -24.13
CA GLU A 325 4.57 -15.40 -23.32
C GLU A 325 4.54 -16.21 -22.02
N MET A 326 3.38 -16.32 -21.38
CA MET A 326 3.22 -17.16 -20.19
C MET A 326 3.51 -18.63 -20.47
N GLN A 327 3.02 -19.17 -21.58
CA GLN A 327 3.29 -20.53 -22.00
C GLN A 327 4.76 -20.72 -22.36
N GLN A 328 5.33 -19.82 -23.16
CA GLN A 328 6.73 -19.88 -23.59
C GLN A 328 7.69 -19.78 -22.41
N ALA A 329 7.42 -18.91 -21.43
CA ALA A 329 8.21 -18.81 -20.20
C ALA A 329 8.20 -20.13 -19.42
N LYS A 330 7.03 -20.77 -19.29
CA LYS A 330 6.89 -22.08 -18.64
C LYS A 330 7.69 -23.17 -19.37
N GLU A 331 7.65 -23.19 -20.70
CA GLU A 331 8.40 -24.16 -21.53
C GLU A 331 9.91 -23.95 -21.43
N GLN A 332 10.36 -22.70 -21.34
CA GLN A 332 11.78 -22.34 -21.23
C GLN A 332 12.30 -22.34 -19.77
N GLY A 333 11.44 -22.46 -18.78
CA GLY A 333 11.82 -22.40 -17.36
C GLY A 333 12.36 -21.03 -16.92
N ILE A 334 11.88 -19.94 -17.56
CA ILE A 334 12.27 -18.55 -17.26
C ILE A 334 11.11 -17.77 -16.65
N GLU A 335 11.41 -16.63 -16.04
CA GLU A 335 10.37 -15.73 -15.53
C GLU A 335 9.64 -15.05 -16.69
N PRO A 336 8.29 -14.99 -16.68
CA PRO A 336 7.50 -14.36 -17.75
C PRO A 336 7.89 -12.91 -18.00
N GLU A 337 8.33 -12.20 -16.97
CA GLU A 337 8.75 -10.80 -17.03
C GLU A 337 9.82 -10.55 -18.09
N GLN A 338 10.75 -11.47 -18.29
CA GLN A 338 11.82 -11.35 -19.30
C GLN A 338 11.25 -11.28 -20.73
N LEU A 339 10.19 -12.05 -21.02
CA LEU A 339 9.55 -12.03 -22.35
C LEU A 339 8.68 -10.78 -22.53
N PHE A 340 8.09 -10.27 -21.46
CA PHE A 340 7.32 -9.02 -21.49
C PHE A 340 8.23 -7.79 -21.65
N ASP A 341 9.43 -7.79 -21.07
CA ASP A 341 10.43 -6.74 -21.31
C ASP A 341 10.82 -6.67 -22.79
N ALA A 342 11.00 -7.81 -23.45
CA ALA A 342 11.26 -7.87 -24.89
C ALA A 342 10.13 -7.25 -25.75
N LEU A 343 8.86 -7.34 -25.30
CA LEU A 343 7.75 -6.63 -25.98
C LEU A 343 7.90 -5.11 -25.87
N VAL A 344 8.37 -4.61 -24.73
CA VAL A 344 8.62 -3.17 -24.54
C VAL A 344 9.75 -2.71 -25.45
N ASP A 345 10.85 -3.45 -25.48
CA ASP A 345 12.05 -3.09 -26.25
C ASP A 345 11.81 -3.12 -27.78
N ALA A 346 10.87 -3.94 -28.25
CA ALA A 346 10.50 -4.01 -29.66
C ALA A 346 9.70 -2.78 -30.17
N VAL A 347 9.28 -1.89 -29.30
CA VAL A 347 8.44 -0.73 -29.63
C VAL A 347 9.17 0.58 -29.27
N PRO A 348 9.18 1.60 -30.13
CA PRO A 348 9.87 2.85 -29.83
C PRO A 348 9.15 3.65 -28.71
N PRO A 349 9.86 4.58 -28.04
CA PRO A 349 9.27 5.49 -27.05
C PRO A 349 8.03 6.20 -27.58
N GLY A 350 6.98 6.25 -26.75
CA GLY A 350 5.68 6.83 -27.10
C GLY A 350 4.77 5.91 -27.88
N SER A 351 5.10 4.59 -27.97
CA SER A 351 4.23 3.54 -28.52
C SER A 351 3.63 3.89 -29.88
N MET A 352 4.40 4.60 -30.73
CA MET A 352 3.96 5.14 -32.04
C MET A 352 2.65 5.96 -31.98
N GLY A 353 2.46 6.69 -30.87
CA GLY A 353 1.30 7.56 -30.66
C GLY A 353 0.14 6.92 -29.92
N LEU A 354 0.26 5.64 -29.50
CA LEU A 354 -0.76 5.02 -28.67
C LEU A 354 -0.60 5.50 -27.23
N MET A 355 -1.62 6.20 -26.73
CA MET A 355 -1.61 6.81 -25.41
C MET A 355 -2.67 6.16 -24.50
N LEU A 356 -2.28 5.86 -23.25
CA LEU A 356 -3.18 5.28 -22.25
C LEU A 356 -3.41 6.23 -21.07
N GLN A 357 -4.67 6.36 -20.66
CA GLN A 357 -5.09 7.00 -19.41
C GLN A 357 -5.49 5.91 -18.39
N PRO A 358 -4.76 5.74 -17.26
CA PRO A 358 -4.88 4.57 -16.38
C PRO A 358 -5.99 4.69 -15.32
N TYR A 359 -7.12 5.33 -15.61
CA TYR A 359 -8.19 5.54 -14.64
C TYR A 359 -9.25 4.44 -14.69
N TRP A 360 -8.81 3.17 -14.55
CA TRP A 360 -9.70 1.99 -14.54
C TRP A 360 -10.67 1.96 -13.36
N SER A 361 -10.33 2.62 -12.26
CA SER A 361 -11.23 2.84 -11.13
C SER A 361 -11.54 4.31 -10.98
N PRO A 362 -12.79 4.66 -10.60
CA PRO A 362 -13.15 6.02 -10.25
C PRO A 362 -12.26 6.58 -9.13
N GLY A 363 -12.11 7.89 -9.12
CA GLY A 363 -11.45 8.63 -8.05
C GLY A 363 -12.43 9.55 -7.32
N ILE A 364 -11.92 10.24 -6.31
CA ILE A 364 -12.75 11.13 -5.47
C ILE A 364 -12.91 12.52 -6.11
N ARG A 365 -11.88 13.02 -6.79
CA ARG A 365 -11.86 14.38 -7.35
C ARG A 365 -11.32 14.45 -8.77
N GLU A 366 -10.05 14.13 -8.94
CA GLU A 366 -9.38 14.08 -10.23
C GLU A 366 -8.38 12.90 -10.19
N PRO A 367 -8.74 11.78 -10.85
CA PRO A 367 -9.99 11.57 -11.59
C PRO A 367 -11.24 11.59 -10.68
N GLY A 368 -12.39 11.96 -11.26
CA GLY A 368 -13.69 11.98 -10.57
C GLY A 368 -14.40 10.63 -10.60
N VAL A 369 -15.61 10.60 -10.06
CA VAL A 369 -16.46 9.39 -9.98
C VAL A 369 -16.90 8.86 -11.36
N GLU A 370 -16.86 9.69 -12.40
CA GLU A 370 -17.16 9.31 -13.77
C GLU A 370 -15.99 8.66 -14.50
N ALA A 371 -14.78 8.68 -13.92
CA ALA A 371 -13.56 8.31 -14.62
C ALA A 371 -13.57 6.88 -15.12
N LYS A 372 -12.98 6.68 -16.29
CA LYS A 372 -12.74 5.38 -16.95
C LYS A 372 -11.33 5.37 -17.54
N GLY A 373 -10.78 4.18 -17.72
CA GLY A 373 -9.58 4.00 -18.53
C GLY A 373 -9.88 4.31 -20.00
N ALA A 374 -8.88 4.83 -20.71
CA ALA A 374 -8.97 5.07 -22.15
C ALA A 374 -7.64 4.80 -22.84
N MET A 375 -7.72 4.31 -24.07
CA MET A 375 -6.61 4.29 -25.02
C MET A 375 -7.01 5.07 -26.27
N ILE A 376 -6.13 5.95 -26.74
CA ILE A 376 -6.33 6.73 -27.96
C ILE A 376 -5.11 6.61 -28.86
N GLY A 377 -5.29 6.81 -30.17
CA GLY A 377 -4.19 6.86 -31.14
C GLY A 377 -3.95 5.55 -31.88
N PHE A 378 -4.88 4.60 -31.89
CA PHE A 378 -4.77 3.37 -32.67
C PHE A 378 -4.67 3.63 -34.16
N GLY A 379 -3.76 2.92 -34.82
CA GLY A 379 -3.60 2.78 -36.25
C GLY A 379 -3.27 1.34 -36.61
N ASP A 380 -3.07 1.05 -37.88
CA ASP A 380 -2.84 -0.28 -38.42
C ASP A 380 -1.50 -0.91 -38.01
N VAL A 381 -0.55 -0.11 -37.57
CA VAL A 381 0.77 -0.55 -37.10
C VAL A 381 0.76 -1.10 -35.67
N HIS A 382 -0.28 -0.82 -34.90
CA HIS A 382 -0.29 -1.16 -33.48
C HIS A 382 -0.57 -2.63 -33.24
N THR A 383 0.27 -3.21 -32.41
CA THR A 383 0.19 -4.61 -31.95
C THR A 383 0.03 -4.65 -30.43
N ARG A 384 -0.15 -5.83 -29.87
CA ARG A 384 -0.19 -6.01 -28.41
C ARG A 384 1.08 -5.53 -27.69
N ALA A 385 2.25 -5.53 -28.36
CA ALA A 385 3.48 -4.96 -27.79
C ALA A 385 3.33 -3.45 -27.56
N HIS A 386 2.72 -2.72 -28.48
CA HIS A 386 2.40 -1.31 -28.32
C HIS A 386 1.41 -1.06 -27.18
N ILE A 387 0.38 -1.93 -27.04
CA ILE A 387 -0.59 -1.84 -25.93
C ILE A 387 0.14 -2.04 -24.59
N TYR A 388 1.01 -3.05 -24.48
CA TYR A 388 1.75 -3.32 -23.25
C TYR A 388 2.66 -2.14 -22.86
N ARG A 389 3.42 -1.62 -23.83
CA ARG A 389 4.26 -0.44 -23.60
C ARG A 389 3.42 0.78 -23.22
N ALA A 390 2.31 1.04 -23.90
CA ALA A 390 1.42 2.16 -23.59
C ALA A 390 0.81 2.06 -22.17
N ILE A 391 0.59 0.83 -21.65
CA ILE A 391 0.18 0.62 -20.25
C ILE A 391 1.26 1.12 -19.30
N LEU A 392 2.51 0.72 -19.48
CA LEU A 392 3.62 1.15 -18.64
C LEU A 392 3.85 2.66 -18.74
N GLU A 393 3.80 3.22 -19.96
CA GLU A 393 3.94 4.65 -20.22
C GLU A 393 2.81 5.46 -19.54
N GLY A 394 1.56 5.02 -19.67
CA GLY A 394 0.40 5.67 -19.06
C GLY A 394 0.45 5.65 -17.53
N LEU A 395 0.89 4.56 -16.93
CA LEU A 395 1.11 4.47 -15.48
C LEU A 395 2.21 5.43 -15.02
N ALA A 396 3.33 5.49 -15.74
CA ALA A 396 4.43 6.39 -15.42
C ALA A 396 4.02 7.87 -15.57
N TYR A 397 3.23 8.23 -16.59
CA TYR A 397 2.68 9.58 -16.72
C TYR A 397 1.77 9.97 -15.55
N ALA A 398 0.88 9.08 -15.13
CA ALA A 398 0.01 9.35 -13.99
C ALA A 398 0.79 9.54 -12.69
N LEU A 399 1.81 8.72 -12.45
CA LEU A 399 2.69 8.86 -11.29
C LEU A 399 3.53 10.13 -11.37
N ARG A 400 4.02 10.52 -12.56
CA ARG A 400 4.71 11.78 -12.78
C ARG A 400 3.80 12.97 -12.46
N GLN A 401 2.55 12.97 -12.88
CA GLN A 401 1.57 13.99 -12.50
C GLN A 401 1.38 14.05 -10.98
N GLY A 402 1.37 12.89 -10.32
CA GLY A 402 1.38 12.79 -8.86
C GLY A 402 2.61 13.45 -8.23
N MET A 403 3.80 13.22 -8.79
CA MET A 403 5.05 13.88 -8.36
C MET A 403 4.96 15.41 -8.47
N GLU A 404 4.52 15.91 -9.59
CA GLU A 404 4.37 17.37 -9.83
C GLU A 404 3.35 18.00 -8.85
N ASN A 405 2.29 17.25 -8.47
CA ASN A 405 1.37 17.68 -7.43
C ASN A 405 2.04 17.75 -6.05
N ILE A 406 2.89 16.77 -5.71
CA ILE A 406 3.69 16.78 -4.49
C ILE A 406 4.64 17.98 -4.49
N GLU A 407 5.41 18.20 -5.55
CA GLU A 407 6.33 19.34 -5.68
C GLU A 407 5.61 20.70 -5.55
N ARG A 408 4.51 20.87 -6.28
CA ARG A 408 3.73 22.10 -6.26
C ARG A 408 3.21 22.45 -4.86
N ARG A 409 2.71 21.45 -4.12
CA ARG A 409 2.15 21.64 -2.77
C ARG A 409 3.23 21.78 -1.72
N SER A 410 4.30 21.02 -1.85
CA SER A 410 5.39 20.95 -0.87
C SER A 410 6.45 22.02 -1.05
N LYS A 411 6.55 22.60 -2.25
CA LYS A 411 7.62 23.52 -2.67
C LYS A 411 9.02 22.89 -2.59
N VAL A 412 9.11 21.57 -2.73
CA VAL A 412 10.36 20.82 -2.76
C VAL A 412 10.47 20.13 -4.10
N SER A 413 11.58 20.34 -4.80
CA SER A 413 11.90 19.65 -6.05
C SER A 413 12.38 18.23 -5.77
N ILE A 414 11.79 17.24 -6.44
CA ILE A 414 12.18 15.84 -6.37
C ILE A 414 13.39 15.62 -7.30
N LYS A 415 14.38 14.88 -6.81
CA LYS A 415 15.64 14.64 -7.52
C LYS A 415 15.91 13.17 -7.80
N ARG A 416 15.29 12.25 -7.06
CA ARG A 416 15.52 10.81 -7.17
C ARG A 416 14.24 10.02 -6.95
N LEU A 417 14.16 8.90 -7.65
CA LEU A 417 13.04 7.96 -7.57
C LEU A 417 13.56 6.64 -7.01
N ARG A 418 13.04 6.21 -5.86
CA ARG A 418 13.20 4.84 -5.36
C ARG A 418 12.01 4.03 -5.85
N VAL A 419 12.23 2.98 -6.62
CA VAL A 419 11.17 2.19 -7.23
C VAL A 419 11.13 0.81 -6.60
N ALA A 420 10.07 0.51 -5.89
CA ALA A 420 9.83 -0.75 -5.19
C ALA A 420 8.60 -1.49 -5.74
N GLY A 421 8.28 -2.65 -5.16
CA GLY A 421 7.18 -3.51 -5.61
C GLY A 421 7.55 -4.42 -6.77
N GLY A 422 6.68 -5.39 -7.07
CA GLY A 422 6.95 -6.44 -8.07
C GLY A 422 7.30 -5.93 -9.46
N GLY A 423 6.65 -4.85 -9.92
CA GLY A 423 6.91 -4.25 -11.23
C GLY A 423 8.30 -3.62 -11.38
N SER A 424 9.00 -3.32 -10.27
CA SER A 424 10.37 -2.79 -10.31
C SER A 424 11.42 -3.84 -10.76
N GLN A 425 11.05 -5.10 -10.85
CA GLN A 425 11.93 -6.16 -11.33
C GLN A 425 12.13 -6.12 -12.85
N SER A 426 11.23 -5.46 -13.59
CA SER A 426 11.36 -5.23 -15.03
C SER A 426 12.34 -4.08 -15.30
N ASP A 427 13.44 -4.37 -15.99
CA ASP A 427 14.44 -3.36 -16.38
C ASP A 427 13.85 -2.39 -17.41
N ALA A 428 13.01 -2.86 -18.30
CA ALA A 428 12.29 -2.04 -19.27
C ALA A 428 11.37 -1.02 -18.56
N ALA A 429 10.61 -1.44 -17.54
CA ALA A 429 9.77 -0.56 -16.75
C ALA A 429 10.61 0.48 -15.98
N MET A 430 11.76 0.09 -15.43
CA MET A 430 12.67 0.99 -14.72
C MET A 430 13.26 2.04 -15.66
N GLN A 431 13.74 1.63 -16.84
CA GLN A 431 14.30 2.56 -17.83
C GLN A 431 13.24 3.53 -18.37
N LEU A 432 12.04 3.02 -18.64
CA LEU A 432 10.90 3.83 -19.07
C LEU A 432 10.53 4.87 -17.99
N THR A 433 10.53 4.47 -16.73
CA THR A 433 10.31 5.38 -15.59
C THR A 433 11.34 6.50 -15.57
N ALA A 434 12.63 6.18 -15.64
CA ALA A 434 13.69 7.19 -15.69
C ALA A 434 13.47 8.18 -16.85
N ASN A 435 13.15 7.66 -18.03
CA ASN A 435 12.94 8.47 -19.24
C ASN A 435 11.73 9.40 -19.12
N ILE A 436 10.59 8.90 -18.58
CA ILE A 436 9.35 9.69 -18.46
C ILE A 436 9.48 10.75 -17.37
N PHE A 437 10.09 10.42 -16.24
CA PHE A 437 10.27 11.40 -15.15
C PHE A 437 11.43 12.36 -15.40
N GLY A 438 12.36 12.02 -16.28
CA GLY A 438 13.60 12.77 -16.48
C GLY A 438 14.51 12.78 -15.25
N LEU A 439 14.41 11.76 -14.40
CA LEU A 439 15.13 11.61 -13.14
C LEU A 439 15.73 10.21 -13.04
N PRO A 440 16.85 10.04 -12.29
CA PRO A 440 17.36 8.71 -11.98
C PRO A 440 16.32 7.86 -11.26
N ALA A 441 16.04 6.66 -11.80
CA ALA A 441 15.20 5.65 -11.17
C ALA A 441 16.10 4.57 -10.53
N GLU A 442 15.98 4.41 -9.22
CA GLU A 442 16.85 3.56 -8.42
C GLU A 442 16.05 2.39 -7.86
N ARG A 443 16.49 1.16 -8.15
CA ARG A 443 15.93 -0.06 -7.57
C ARG A 443 16.65 -0.36 -6.26
N PRO A 444 15.95 -0.60 -5.13
CA PRO A 444 16.57 -1.09 -3.89
C PRO A 444 17.25 -2.45 -4.11
N HIS A 445 18.25 -2.76 -3.27
CA HIS A 445 18.97 -4.04 -3.33
C HIS A 445 18.10 -5.25 -2.95
N VAL A 446 17.02 -5.02 -2.19
CA VAL A 446 16.02 -6.01 -1.83
C VAL A 446 14.67 -5.53 -2.35
N TYR A 447 13.96 -6.36 -3.12
CA TYR A 447 12.63 -6.02 -3.63
C TYR A 447 11.53 -6.21 -2.58
N GLU A 448 11.77 -6.97 -1.50
CA GLU A 448 10.87 -7.12 -0.34
C GLU A 448 10.95 -5.87 0.58
N ALA A 449 10.75 -4.70 -0.01
CA ALA A 449 10.96 -3.43 0.67
C ALA A 449 10.01 -3.23 1.86
N SER A 450 8.75 -3.70 1.80
CA SER A 450 7.82 -3.63 2.93
C SER A 450 8.34 -4.39 4.15
N GLY A 451 8.82 -5.61 3.93
CA GLY A 451 9.41 -6.43 5.00
C GLY A 451 10.70 -5.82 5.55
N LEU A 452 11.58 -5.28 4.67
CA LEU A 452 12.80 -4.61 5.12
C LEU A 452 12.47 -3.36 5.95
N GLY A 453 11.45 -2.58 5.57
CA GLY A 453 11.01 -1.44 6.37
C GLY A 453 10.49 -1.85 7.75
N ALA A 454 9.75 -2.95 7.84
CA ALA A 454 9.32 -3.51 9.12
C ALA A 454 10.53 -4.00 9.96
N ALA A 455 11.52 -4.64 9.33
CA ALA A 455 12.77 -5.04 10.00
C ALA A 455 13.57 -3.83 10.51
N ILE A 456 13.59 -2.72 9.78
CA ILE A 456 14.21 -1.45 10.21
C ILE A 456 13.50 -0.91 11.47
N CYS A 457 12.16 -0.89 11.51
CA CYS A 457 11.41 -0.52 12.71
C CYS A 457 11.78 -1.42 13.91
N CYS A 458 11.92 -2.73 13.66
CA CYS A 458 12.34 -3.70 14.67
C CYS A 458 13.76 -3.39 15.18
N ALA A 459 14.71 -3.14 14.28
CA ALA A 459 16.10 -2.84 14.63
C ALA A 459 16.24 -1.59 15.51
N VAL A 460 15.50 -0.52 15.17
CA VAL A 460 15.49 0.72 15.96
C VAL A 460 14.84 0.49 17.32
N GLY A 461 13.68 -0.20 17.36
CA GLY A 461 12.95 -0.47 18.59
C GLY A 461 13.72 -1.34 19.60
N LEU A 462 14.62 -2.17 19.10
CA LEU A 462 15.52 -3.00 19.93
C LEU A 462 16.82 -2.29 20.30
N GLY A 463 17.04 -1.05 19.83
CA GLY A 463 18.29 -0.31 20.07
C GLY A 463 19.50 -0.87 19.33
N LEU A 464 19.28 -1.70 18.27
CA LEU A 464 20.36 -2.22 17.42
C LEU A 464 20.92 -1.16 16.48
N HIS A 465 20.16 -0.13 16.21
CA HIS A 465 20.57 1.13 15.58
C HIS A 465 20.08 2.31 16.44
N ALA A 466 20.82 3.41 16.43
CA ALA A 466 20.56 4.56 17.29
C ALA A 466 19.22 5.26 16.95
N ASP A 467 18.88 5.33 15.67
CA ASP A 467 17.69 6.00 15.15
C ASP A 467 17.31 5.47 13.76
N PHE A 468 16.17 5.91 13.24
CA PHE A 468 15.69 5.55 11.90
C PHE A 468 16.65 5.97 10.78
N PRO A 469 17.22 7.20 10.75
CA PRO A 469 18.18 7.57 9.71
C PRO A 469 19.39 6.63 9.66
N SER A 470 20.00 6.30 10.80
CA SER A 470 21.15 5.39 10.86
C SER A 470 20.80 3.97 10.47
N ALA A 471 19.61 3.46 10.89
CA ALA A 471 19.13 2.14 10.51
C ALA A 471 18.85 2.05 8.99
N ILE A 472 18.17 3.04 8.42
CA ILE A 472 17.90 3.09 6.98
C ILE A 472 19.22 3.12 6.20
N ALA A 473 20.18 3.95 6.60
CA ALA A 473 21.50 4.05 5.94
C ALA A 473 22.29 2.74 6.02
N ALA A 474 22.21 2.01 7.13
CA ALA A 474 22.92 0.75 7.33
C ALA A 474 22.26 -0.45 6.64
N MET A 475 20.91 -0.48 6.61
CA MET A 475 20.13 -1.64 6.15
C MET A 475 19.63 -1.51 4.72
N THR A 476 19.70 -0.32 4.10
CA THR A 476 19.27 -0.12 2.71
C THR A 476 20.42 0.33 1.83
N ARG A 477 20.38 -0.07 0.55
CA ARG A 477 21.32 0.39 -0.47
C ARG A 477 20.70 0.33 -1.85
N VAL A 478 21.28 1.05 -2.81
CA VAL A 478 20.85 1.01 -4.21
C VAL A 478 21.38 -0.28 -4.84
N GLY A 479 20.49 -1.03 -5.48
CA GLY A 479 20.85 -2.23 -6.25
C GLY A 479 21.21 -1.88 -7.68
N ALA A 480 20.34 -1.14 -8.39
CA ALA A 480 20.54 -0.71 -9.77
C ALA A 480 20.04 0.72 -9.98
N VAL A 481 20.67 1.44 -10.91
CA VAL A 481 20.33 2.83 -11.27
C VAL A 481 20.08 2.90 -12.77
N PHE A 482 18.93 3.47 -13.14
CA PHE A 482 18.55 3.73 -14.51
C PHE A 482 18.53 5.24 -14.75
N MET A 483 19.36 5.68 -15.70
CA MET A 483 19.49 7.10 -16.02
C MET A 483 18.57 7.47 -17.19
N PRO A 484 18.00 8.68 -17.21
CA PRO A 484 17.21 9.15 -18.34
C PRO A 484 18.05 9.18 -19.63
N GLN A 485 17.44 8.70 -20.72
CA GLN A 485 18.01 8.76 -22.08
C GLN A 485 17.48 10.03 -22.78
N PRO A 486 18.34 10.98 -23.16
CA PRO A 486 17.92 12.32 -23.63
C PRO A 486 16.92 12.29 -24.80
N GLU A 487 17.11 11.41 -25.78
CA GLU A 487 16.23 11.31 -26.96
C GLU A 487 14.83 10.79 -26.57
N ALA A 488 14.76 9.75 -25.75
CA ALA A 488 13.49 9.22 -25.26
C ALA A 488 12.77 10.22 -24.34
N GLN A 489 13.53 10.87 -23.45
CA GLN A 489 13.00 11.88 -22.53
C GLN A 489 12.33 13.04 -23.30
N LYS A 490 12.93 13.52 -24.39
CA LYS A 490 12.39 14.59 -25.21
C LYS A 490 11.02 14.21 -25.80
N ILE A 491 10.88 12.99 -26.30
CA ILE A 491 9.61 12.48 -26.85
C ILE A 491 8.57 12.41 -25.73
N TYR A 492 8.91 11.82 -24.59
CA TYR A 492 8.01 11.66 -23.45
C TYR A 492 7.57 12.99 -22.86
N GLU A 493 8.47 13.98 -22.80
CA GLU A 493 8.14 15.32 -22.33
C GLU A 493 7.08 15.99 -23.18
N GLN A 494 7.17 15.89 -24.50
CA GLN A 494 6.18 16.43 -25.43
C GLN A 494 4.84 15.69 -25.30
N LEU A 495 4.85 14.35 -25.33
CA LEU A 495 3.63 13.55 -25.18
C LEU A 495 2.93 13.81 -23.84
N TYR A 496 3.70 13.95 -22.77
CA TYR A 496 3.18 14.26 -21.45
C TYR A 496 2.46 15.60 -21.42
N LYS A 497 3.14 16.68 -21.85
CA LYS A 497 2.61 18.06 -21.78
C LYS A 497 1.48 18.31 -22.78
N ASP A 498 1.66 17.89 -24.02
CA ASP A 498 0.76 18.27 -25.11
C ASP A 498 -0.43 17.32 -25.24
N VAL A 499 -0.31 16.08 -24.78
CA VAL A 499 -1.35 15.06 -24.92
C VAL A 499 -1.86 14.59 -23.55
N TYR A 500 -1.01 13.93 -22.74
CA TYR A 500 -1.45 13.23 -21.54
C TYR A 500 -2.18 14.14 -20.54
N LEU A 501 -1.61 15.29 -20.19
CA LEU A 501 -2.21 16.23 -19.24
C LEU A 501 -3.57 16.79 -19.71
N ARG A 502 -3.87 16.67 -21.00
CA ARG A 502 -5.12 17.14 -21.57
C ARG A 502 -6.19 16.06 -21.70
N MET A 503 -5.79 14.78 -21.74
CA MET A 503 -6.69 13.65 -22.02
C MET A 503 -7.91 13.63 -21.09
N TYR A 504 -7.69 13.63 -19.77
CA TYR A 504 -8.79 13.53 -18.82
C TYR A 504 -9.83 14.63 -19.01
N ARG A 505 -9.41 15.88 -19.14
CA ARG A 505 -10.31 17.01 -19.33
C ARG A 505 -11.11 16.90 -20.62
N GLN A 506 -10.51 16.40 -21.69
CA GLN A 506 -11.18 16.23 -22.98
C GLN A 506 -12.15 15.03 -22.97
N LEU A 507 -11.80 13.96 -22.29
CA LEU A 507 -12.61 12.74 -22.25
C LEU A 507 -13.69 12.75 -21.15
N LYS A 508 -13.56 13.59 -20.14
CA LYS A 508 -14.50 13.68 -19.01
C LYS A 508 -15.97 13.80 -19.41
N PRO A 509 -16.38 14.66 -20.37
CA PRO A 509 -17.78 14.76 -20.80
C PRO A 509 -18.30 13.44 -21.40
N LEU A 510 -17.42 12.69 -22.11
CA LEU A 510 -17.77 11.39 -22.67
C LEU A 510 -17.95 10.35 -21.56
N TYR A 511 -17.07 10.35 -20.55
CA TYR A 511 -17.20 9.45 -19.38
C TYR A 511 -18.51 9.71 -18.63
N GLN A 512 -18.88 10.97 -18.42
CA GLN A 512 -20.15 11.35 -17.81
C GLN A 512 -21.36 10.83 -18.61
N SER A 513 -21.32 10.95 -19.94
CA SER A 513 -22.36 10.44 -20.82
C SER A 513 -22.44 8.91 -20.79
N ILE A 514 -21.29 8.21 -20.85
CA ILE A 514 -21.22 6.76 -20.76
C ILE A 514 -21.81 6.29 -19.41
N ARG A 515 -21.41 6.91 -18.30
CA ARG A 515 -21.95 6.58 -16.97
C ARG A 515 -23.45 6.76 -16.90
N LYS A 516 -23.98 7.87 -17.43
CA LYS A 516 -25.41 8.17 -17.47
C LYS A 516 -26.20 7.12 -18.25
N ILE A 517 -25.65 6.62 -19.36
CA ILE A 517 -26.32 5.64 -20.24
C ILE A 517 -26.22 4.22 -19.68
N THR A 518 -25.05 3.84 -19.21
CA THR A 518 -24.76 2.43 -18.84
C THR A 518 -24.92 2.15 -17.34
N GLY A 519 -25.02 3.19 -16.50
CA GLY A 519 -24.96 3.05 -15.04
C GLY A 519 -23.60 2.61 -14.48
N TYR A 520 -22.54 2.57 -15.31
CA TYR A 520 -21.23 2.09 -14.90
C TYR A 520 -20.14 3.16 -15.09
N PRO A 521 -19.23 3.38 -14.10
CA PRO A 521 -19.25 2.80 -12.74
C PRO A 521 -20.45 3.30 -11.94
N ALA A 522 -20.90 2.48 -11.00
CA ALA A 522 -22.09 2.72 -10.18
C ALA A 522 -21.94 3.94 -9.25
#